data_d4dfc8865af9ec2db7f7c7917dabc690
#
_entry.id   d4dfc8865af9ec2db7f7c7917dabc690
#
_cell.length_a   1.000
_cell.length_b   1.000
_cell.length_c   1.000
_cell.angle_alpha   90.00
_cell.angle_beta   90.00
_cell.angle_gamma   90.00
#
_symmetry.space_group_name_H-M   'P 1'
#
loop_
_entity.id
_entity.type
_entity.pdbx_description
1 polymer ?
#
loop_
_entity_poly.entity_id
_entity_poly.type
_entity_poly.pdbx_seq_one_letter_code
_entity_poly.pdbx_strand_id
1 'polypeptide(L)'
;MKLSAGVGESLLISWNRCWSGIGASGDGVSLKNDLVTAWNEPQRKYHTLQHLHGCLSIFEEFQHLAEHPHEVELAIWFHDAVYDIKGKNNEQKSAEWAGAALDEAGVSKERITRIYDLIMATEHSAMDELDTPDKQLLVDIDLAILGCESARFSEYEKQVREEYSYVPGFLFRIKRRQVLRSFLDRQPIYSTPELQARFESQARKNLSG
;
A
#
# COMPACT_ATOMS: atom_id res chain seq x y z
N MET A 1 -17.01 6.76 -7.40
CA MET A 1 -17.02 7.90 -6.44
C MET A 1 -16.22 9.04 -7.04
N LYS A 2 -16.77 10.28 -7.13
CA LYS A 2 -15.95 11.42 -7.58
C LYS A 2 -14.98 11.75 -6.45
N LEU A 3 -13.67 11.71 -6.73
CA LEU A 3 -12.64 12.22 -5.83
C LEU A 3 -12.98 13.67 -5.43
N SER A 4 -12.78 14.03 -4.16
CA SER A 4 -12.79 15.45 -3.80
C SER A 4 -11.67 16.16 -4.56
N ALA A 5 -11.86 17.43 -4.90
CA ALA A 5 -10.86 18.20 -5.67
C ALA A 5 -9.45 18.13 -5.04
N GLY A 6 -9.35 18.16 -3.72
CA GLY A 6 -8.09 18.07 -3.00
C GLY A 6 -7.37 16.72 -3.12
N VAL A 7 -8.12 15.60 -3.16
CA VAL A 7 -7.51 14.25 -3.35
C VAL A 7 -6.91 14.12 -4.74
N GLY A 8 -7.60 14.61 -5.79
CA GLY A 8 -7.08 14.56 -7.15
C GLY A 8 -5.80 15.38 -7.33
N GLU A 9 -5.72 16.53 -6.69
CA GLU A 9 -4.52 17.39 -6.71
C GLU A 9 -3.35 16.73 -5.97
N SER A 10 -3.57 16.17 -4.79
CA SER A 10 -2.55 15.44 -4.01
C SER A 10 -1.98 14.26 -4.79
N LEU A 11 -2.84 13.46 -5.43
CA LEU A 11 -2.41 12.35 -6.28
C LEU A 11 -1.58 12.82 -7.48
N LEU A 12 -1.93 13.96 -8.09
CA LEU A 12 -1.17 14.51 -9.21
C LEU A 12 0.22 15.00 -8.77
N ILE A 13 0.32 15.67 -7.61
CA ILE A 13 1.59 16.13 -7.05
C ILE A 13 2.50 14.94 -6.76
N SER A 14 1.98 13.93 -6.07
CA SER A 14 2.70 12.70 -5.76
C SER A 14 3.22 12.00 -7.02
N TRP A 15 2.34 11.79 -8.01
CA TRP A 15 2.75 11.16 -9.27
C TRP A 15 3.88 11.91 -9.98
N ASN A 16 3.73 13.22 -10.14
CA ASN A 16 4.74 14.03 -10.83
C ASN A 16 6.08 14.00 -10.11
N ARG A 17 6.07 13.99 -8.78
CA ARG A 17 7.27 13.93 -7.93
C ARG A 17 7.99 12.60 -8.11
N CYS A 18 7.30 11.47 -7.91
CA CYS A 18 7.95 10.16 -8.02
C CYS A 18 8.37 9.86 -9.45
N TRP A 19 7.53 10.13 -10.46
CA TRP A 19 7.86 9.87 -11.86
C TRP A 19 9.10 10.62 -12.34
N SER A 20 9.19 11.91 -12.01
CA SER A 20 10.39 12.71 -12.32
C SER A 20 11.62 12.22 -11.54
N GLY A 21 11.44 11.89 -10.27
CA GLY A 21 12.53 11.55 -9.36
C GLY A 21 13.19 10.20 -9.68
N ILE A 22 12.46 9.25 -10.27
CA ILE A 22 13.04 7.99 -10.74
C ILE A 22 13.75 8.11 -12.11
N GLY A 23 13.67 9.28 -12.75
CA GLY A 23 14.29 9.50 -14.06
C GLY A 23 13.57 8.82 -15.23
N ALA A 24 12.28 8.60 -15.11
CA ALA A 24 11.43 8.06 -16.17
C ALA A 24 11.27 9.06 -17.31
N SER A 25 11.22 8.58 -18.55
CA SER A 25 10.96 9.41 -19.74
C SER A 25 9.47 9.71 -19.90
N GLY A 26 9.15 10.85 -20.55
CA GLY A 26 7.77 11.29 -20.75
C GLY A 26 7.11 11.79 -19.46
N ASP A 27 5.81 12.01 -19.52
CA ASP A 27 5.02 12.54 -18.39
C ASP A 27 4.28 11.47 -17.56
N GLY A 28 4.28 10.22 -18.03
CA GLY A 28 3.63 9.09 -17.35
C GLY A 28 2.12 9.21 -17.18
N VAL A 29 1.46 10.18 -17.85
CA VAL A 29 0.03 10.48 -17.67
C VAL A 29 -0.86 9.30 -18.03
N SER A 30 -0.55 8.56 -19.10
CA SER A 30 -1.31 7.37 -19.48
C SER A 30 -1.27 6.32 -18.38
N LEU A 31 -0.07 5.97 -17.93
CA LEU A 31 0.14 4.99 -16.85
C LEU A 31 -0.56 5.41 -15.54
N LYS A 32 -0.46 6.69 -15.15
CA LYS A 32 -1.20 7.20 -14.00
C LYS A 32 -2.72 6.99 -14.14
N ASN A 33 -3.27 7.26 -15.32
CA ASN A 33 -4.70 7.10 -15.56
C ASN A 33 -5.11 5.63 -15.51
N ASP A 34 -4.26 4.72 -15.99
CA ASP A 34 -4.49 3.28 -15.91
C ASP A 34 -4.46 2.81 -14.45
N LEU A 35 -3.50 3.28 -13.65
CA LEU A 35 -3.45 3.03 -12.21
C LEU A 35 -4.69 3.56 -11.49
N VAL A 36 -5.07 4.81 -11.74
CA VAL A 36 -6.30 5.40 -11.16
C VAL A 36 -7.53 4.56 -11.54
N THR A 37 -7.58 4.03 -12.75
CA THR A 37 -8.67 3.15 -13.20
C THR A 37 -8.65 1.83 -12.43
N ALA A 38 -7.49 1.20 -12.27
CA ALA A 38 -7.32 -0.03 -11.49
C ALA A 38 -7.74 0.16 -10.02
N TRP A 39 -7.31 1.24 -9.37
CA TRP A 39 -7.70 1.58 -8.01
C TRP A 39 -9.20 1.92 -7.84
N ASN A 40 -9.93 2.16 -8.93
CA ASN A 40 -11.38 2.42 -8.94
C ASN A 40 -12.23 1.22 -9.39
N GLU A 41 -11.67 0.04 -9.53
CA GLU A 41 -12.41 -1.15 -9.93
C GLU A 41 -13.57 -1.44 -8.95
N PRO A 42 -14.76 -1.84 -9.44
CA PRO A 42 -15.99 -1.88 -8.65
C PRO A 42 -16.00 -2.94 -7.54
N GLN A 43 -15.17 -3.98 -7.66
CA GLN A 43 -15.03 -5.03 -6.65
C GLN A 43 -14.27 -4.56 -5.40
N ARG A 44 -13.45 -3.53 -5.50
CA ARG A 44 -12.66 -2.98 -4.41
C ARG A 44 -13.54 -2.18 -3.45
N LYS A 45 -13.36 -2.33 -2.16
CA LYS A 45 -14.06 -1.55 -1.11
C LYS A 45 -13.08 -0.86 -0.18
N TYR A 46 -12.05 -1.58 0.25
CA TYR A 46 -10.93 -1.03 1.01
C TYR A 46 -9.75 -0.65 0.11
N HIS A 47 -9.29 -1.56 -0.78
CA HIS A 47 -8.14 -1.37 -1.66
C HIS A 47 -8.50 -0.44 -2.84
N THR A 48 -8.82 0.80 -2.51
CA THR A 48 -9.32 1.85 -3.42
C THR A 48 -8.41 3.07 -3.39
N LEU A 49 -8.73 4.10 -4.18
CA LEU A 49 -8.06 5.40 -4.10
C LEU A 49 -8.07 6.03 -2.70
N GLN A 50 -8.98 5.65 -1.80
CA GLN A 50 -8.96 6.09 -0.41
C GLN A 50 -7.74 5.50 0.32
N HIS A 51 -7.47 4.20 0.12
CA HIS A 51 -6.29 3.55 0.68
C HIS A 51 -5.00 4.12 0.07
N LEU A 52 -4.90 4.19 -1.25
CA LEU A 52 -3.75 4.79 -1.93
C LEU A 52 -3.45 6.21 -1.40
N HIS A 53 -4.46 7.06 -1.34
CA HIS A 53 -4.31 8.43 -0.83
C HIS A 53 -3.89 8.44 0.65
N GLY A 54 -4.42 7.51 1.46
CA GLY A 54 -4.02 7.36 2.85
C GLY A 54 -2.54 7.01 3.00
N CYS A 55 -2.05 6.03 2.22
CA CYS A 55 -0.64 5.65 2.20
C CYS A 55 0.26 6.81 1.73
N LEU A 56 -0.10 7.49 0.64
CA LEU A 56 0.66 8.62 0.13
C LEU A 56 0.68 9.80 1.11
N SER A 57 -0.41 10.04 1.85
CA SER A 57 -0.46 11.09 2.87
C SER A 57 0.47 10.79 4.05
N ILE A 58 0.54 9.54 4.49
CA ILE A 58 1.50 9.12 5.53
C ILE A 58 2.93 9.19 4.99
N PHE A 59 3.15 8.72 3.76
CA PHE A 59 4.47 8.83 3.12
C PHE A 59 4.97 10.28 3.07
N GLU A 60 4.12 11.25 2.74
CA GLU A 60 4.47 12.68 2.71
C GLU A 60 5.07 13.17 4.05
N GLU A 61 4.54 12.66 5.17
CA GLU A 61 5.05 13.03 6.49
C GLU A 61 6.40 12.35 6.82
N PHE A 62 6.60 11.13 6.33
CA PHE A 62 7.74 10.28 6.69
C PHE A 62 8.74 10.02 5.56
N GLN A 63 8.58 10.66 4.39
CA GLN A 63 9.45 10.45 3.22
C GLN A 63 10.94 10.70 3.50
N HIS A 64 11.25 11.53 4.51
CA HIS A 64 12.62 11.83 4.93
C HIS A 64 13.36 10.62 5.56
N LEU A 65 12.64 9.54 5.88
CA LEU A 65 13.19 8.29 6.40
C LEU A 65 13.61 7.33 5.27
N ALA A 66 13.17 7.57 4.04
CA ALA A 66 13.48 6.72 2.91
C ALA A 66 14.89 7.00 2.36
N GLU A 67 15.63 5.95 2.02
CA GLU A 67 16.90 6.04 1.28
C GLU A 67 16.64 6.39 -0.20
N HIS A 68 15.55 5.85 -0.77
CA HIS A 68 15.13 6.08 -2.15
C HIS A 68 13.67 6.57 -2.21
N PRO A 69 13.36 7.80 -1.74
CA PRO A 69 11.99 8.24 -1.52
C PRO A 69 11.09 8.16 -2.76
N HIS A 70 11.61 8.46 -3.95
CA HIS A 70 10.82 8.38 -5.18
C HIS A 70 10.48 6.94 -5.59
N GLU A 71 11.34 5.97 -5.24
CA GLU A 71 11.10 4.55 -5.50
C GLU A 71 10.06 3.99 -4.52
N VAL A 72 10.14 4.38 -3.24
CA VAL A 72 9.10 4.03 -2.23
C VAL A 72 7.76 4.63 -2.61
N GLU A 73 7.71 5.92 -2.98
CA GLU A 73 6.48 6.58 -3.39
C GLU A 73 5.85 5.90 -4.61
N LEU A 74 6.65 5.53 -5.60
CA LEU A 74 6.15 4.80 -6.76
C LEU A 74 5.69 3.39 -6.41
N ALA A 75 6.39 2.69 -5.51
CA ALA A 75 5.95 1.40 -5.02
C ALA A 75 4.59 1.48 -4.31
N ILE A 76 4.29 2.56 -3.58
CA ILE A 76 2.96 2.82 -3.01
C ILE A 76 1.89 2.92 -4.12
N TRP A 77 2.19 3.54 -5.25
CA TRP A 77 1.25 3.60 -6.37
C TRP A 77 0.91 2.22 -6.94
N PHE A 78 1.85 1.28 -6.89
CA PHE A 78 1.74 -0.02 -7.56
C PHE A 78 1.38 -1.18 -6.63
N HIS A 79 1.62 -1.13 -5.31
CA HIS A 79 1.58 -2.30 -4.44
C HIS A 79 0.29 -3.13 -4.57
N ASP A 80 -0.85 -2.48 -4.72
CA ASP A 80 -2.17 -3.09 -4.92
C ASP A 80 -2.79 -2.71 -6.29
N ALA A 81 -1.98 -2.34 -7.29
CA ALA A 81 -2.48 -1.95 -8.62
C ALA A 81 -3.25 -3.10 -9.28
N VAL A 82 -2.78 -4.33 -9.12
CA VAL A 82 -3.53 -5.53 -9.46
C VAL A 82 -4.16 -6.10 -8.19
N TYR A 83 -5.48 -6.19 -8.14
CA TYR A 83 -6.20 -6.71 -6.98
C TYR A 83 -7.36 -7.63 -7.39
N ASP A 84 -7.05 -8.92 -7.49
CA ASP A 84 -8.05 -9.98 -7.60
C ASP A 84 -8.33 -10.55 -6.20
N ILE A 85 -9.55 -10.34 -5.69
CA ILE A 85 -9.96 -10.78 -4.34
C ILE A 85 -9.79 -12.30 -4.15
N LYS A 86 -9.79 -13.07 -5.22
CA LYS A 86 -9.60 -14.53 -5.22
C LYS A 86 -8.20 -14.94 -5.68
N GLY A 87 -7.43 -13.98 -6.14
CA GLY A 87 -6.05 -14.16 -6.61
C GLY A 87 -5.09 -14.45 -5.45
N LYS A 88 -3.94 -15.02 -5.80
CA LYS A 88 -2.89 -15.34 -4.82
C LYS A 88 -1.57 -14.63 -5.14
N ASN A 89 -1.48 -13.93 -6.26
CA ASN A 89 -0.23 -13.36 -6.75
C ASN A 89 -0.48 -11.90 -7.16
N ASN A 90 -1.22 -11.15 -6.35
CA ASN A 90 -1.57 -9.76 -6.66
C ASN A 90 -0.31 -8.87 -6.60
N GLU A 91 0.48 -9.03 -5.56
CA GLU A 91 1.73 -8.30 -5.34
C GLU A 91 2.71 -8.57 -6.47
N GLN A 92 2.90 -9.84 -6.86
CA GLN A 92 3.75 -10.22 -7.99
C GLN A 92 3.28 -9.58 -9.31
N LYS A 93 1.98 -9.63 -9.61
CA LYS A 93 1.43 -9.02 -10.83
C LYS A 93 1.55 -7.50 -10.83
N SER A 94 1.37 -6.88 -9.68
CA SER A 94 1.59 -5.45 -9.48
C SER A 94 3.05 -5.07 -9.73
N ALA A 95 3.99 -5.86 -9.19
CA ALA A 95 5.43 -5.68 -9.39
C ALA A 95 5.84 -5.92 -10.86
N GLU A 96 5.27 -6.94 -11.51
CA GLU A 96 5.49 -7.20 -12.93
C GLU A 96 4.97 -6.07 -13.82
N TRP A 97 3.79 -5.51 -13.51
CA TRP A 97 3.26 -4.34 -14.21
C TRP A 97 4.15 -3.12 -14.02
N ALA A 98 4.57 -2.83 -12.79
CA ALA A 98 5.52 -1.76 -12.52
C ALA A 98 6.82 -1.95 -13.32
N GLY A 99 7.41 -3.14 -13.27
CA GLY A 99 8.65 -3.44 -13.99
C GLY A 99 8.56 -3.22 -15.49
N ALA A 100 7.48 -3.69 -16.12
CA ALA A 100 7.26 -3.51 -17.56
C ALA A 100 7.10 -2.04 -17.94
N ALA A 101 6.28 -1.28 -17.19
CA ALA A 101 6.03 0.13 -17.46
C ALA A 101 7.30 1.00 -17.25
N LEU A 102 8.09 0.69 -16.25
CA LEU A 102 9.33 1.40 -15.96
C LEU A 102 10.46 1.07 -16.98
N ASP A 103 10.51 -0.15 -17.48
CA ASP A 103 11.43 -0.53 -18.56
C ASP A 103 11.10 0.22 -19.85
N GLU A 104 9.82 0.31 -20.20
CA GLU A 104 9.35 1.12 -21.34
C GLU A 104 9.67 2.60 -21.17
N ALA A 105 9.59 3.12 -19.96
CA ALA A 105 9.95 4.50 -19.62
C ALA A 105 11.46 4.75 -19.53
N GLY A 106 12.31 3.76 -19.77
CA GLY A 106 13.76 3.88 -19.78
C GLY A 106 14.42 3.99 -18.40
N VAL A 107 13.74 3.57 -17.36
CA VAL A 107 14.29 3.54 -15.98
C VAL A 107 15.36 2.46 -15.88
N SER A 108 16.42 2.71 -15.11
CA SER A 108 17.52 1.75 -14.97
C SER A 108 17.06 0.44 -14.32
N LYS A 109 17.64 -0.68 -14.76
CA LYS A 109 17.31 -2.02 -14.24
C LYS A 109 17.48 -2.13 -12.72
N GLU A 110 18.48 -1.45 -12.18
CA GLU A 110 18.73 -1.41 -10.74
C GLU A 110 17.55 -0.79 -9.96
N ARG A 111 17.02 0.33 -10.43
CA ARG A 111 15.83 0.97 -9.83
C ARG A 111 14.58 0.11 -9.99
N ILE A 112 14.39 -0.47 -11.18
CA ILE A 112 13.27 -1.40 -11.44
C ILE A 112 13.30 -2.56 -10.45
N THR A 113 14.48 -3.16 -10.22
CA THR A 113 14.63 -4.27 -9.26
C THR A 113 14.27 -3.83 -7.85
N ARG A 114 14.76 -2.66 -7.37
CA ARG A 114 14.40 -2.19 -6.03
C ARG A 114 12.90 -1.91 -5.89
N ILE A 115 12.27 -1.28 -6.90
CA ILE A 115 10.82 -1.03 -6.89
C ILE A 115 10.03 -2.34 -6.90
N TYR A 116 10.48 -3.33 -7.68
CA TYR A 116 9.89 -4.67 -7.69
C TYR A 116 9.96 -5.30 -6.29
N ASP A 117 11.13 -5.27 -5.65
CA ASP A 117 11.36 -5.85 -4.32
C ASP A 117 10.56 -5.10 -3.24
N LEU A 118 10.38 -3.79 -3.37
CA LEU A 118 9.52 -2.99 -2.51
C LEU A 118 8.06 -3.45 -2.61
N ILE A 119 7.53 -3.62 -3.81
CA ILE A 119 6.15 -4.09 -4.01
C ILE A 119 5.99 -5.51 -3.45
N MET A 120 6.95 -6.41 -3.70
CA MET A 120 6.92 -7.77 -3.16
C MET A 120 6.97 -7.81 -1.63
N ALA A 121 7.62 -6.84 -0.98
CA ALA A 121 7.65 -6.76 0.48
C ALA A 121 6.27 -6.51 1.12
N THR A 122 5.29 -6.03 0.36
CA THR A 122 3.90 -5.88 0.86
C THR A 122 3.12 -7.20 0.92
N GLU A 123 3.66 -8.29 0.38
CA GLU A 123 3.13 -9.62 0.63
C GLU A 123 3.33 -9.98 2.11
N HIS A 124 2.25 -9.93 2.89
CA HIS A 124 2.30 -10.07 4.35
C HIS A 124 2.85 -11.40 4.89
N SER A 125 3.05 -12.39 4.02
CA SER A 125 3.73 -13.65 4.35
C SER A 125 5.26 -13.54 4.34
N ALA A 126 5.82 -12.50 3.71
CA ALA A 126 7.26 -12.33 3.50
C ALA A 126 7.94 -11.38 4.53
N MET A 127 7.34 -11.17 5.71
CA MET A 127 7.82 -10.21 6.71
C MET A 127 9.24 -10.45 7.25
N ASP A 128 9.80 -11.63 7.05
CA ASP A 128 11.19 -11.94 7.45
C ASP A 128 12.24 -11.32 6.50
N GLU A 129 11.81 -10.66 5.42
CA GLU A 129 12.67 -10.06 4.40
C GLU A 129 12.67 -8.53 4.39
N LEU A 130 12.25 -7.87 5.49
CA LEU A 130 12.31 -6.40 5.61
C LEU A 130 13.74 -5.94 5.98
N ASP A 131 14.67 -6.21 5.08
CA ASP A 131 16.12 -6.03 5.26
C ASP A 131 16.61 -4.61 4.97
N THR A 132 15.76 -3.73 4.45
CA THR A 132 16.10 -2.33 4.14
C THR A 132 15.13 -1.34 4.79
N PRO A 133 15.60 -0.10 5.10
CA PRO A 133 14.73 0.96 5.64
C PRO A 133 13.54 1.26 4.72
N ASP A 134 13.72 1.22 3.40
CA ASP A 134 12.67 1.51 2.42
C ASP A 134 11.56 0.45 2.44
N LYS A 135 11.90 -0.84 2.58
CA LYS A 135 10.91 -1.93 2.73
C LYS A 135 10.16 -1.79 4.04
N GLN A 136 10.87 -1.52 5.15
CA GLN A 136 10.26 -1.30 6.46
C GLN A 136 9.26 -0.14 6.41
N LEU A 137 9.69 0.99 5.85
CA LEU A 137 8.84 2.17 5.72
C LEU A 137 7.59 1.91 4.88
N LEU A 138 7.74 1.27 3.72
CA LEU A 138 6.61 0.97 2.83
C LEU A 138 5.58 0.06 3.51
N VAL A 139 6.03 -1.03 4.13
CA VAL A 139 5.13 -1.98 4.81
C VAL A 139 4.47 -1.34 6.03
N ASP A 140 5.18 -0.54 6.79
CA ASP A 140 4.62 0.18 7.93
C ASP A 140 3.56 1.21 7.49
N ILE A 141 3.76 1.88 6.35
CA ILE A 141 2.77 2.80 5.75
C ILE A 141 1.51 2.04 5.34
N ASP A 142 1.63 0.91 4.68
CA ASP A 142 0.50 0.07 4.28
C ASP A 142 -0.28 -0.42 5.51
N LEU A 143 0.43 -0.86 6.55
CA LEU A 143 -0.15 -1.32 7.81
C LEU A 143 -0.64 -0.19 8.73
N ALA A 144 -0.42 1.09 8.41
CA ALA A 144 -0.80 2.21 9.27
C ALA A 144 -2.31 2.28 9.55
N ILE A 145 -3.13 1.69 8.69
CA ILE A 145 -4.58 1.52 8.91
C ILE A 145 -4.90 0.80 10.22
N LEU A 146 -4.05 -0.12 10.67
CA LEU A 146 -4.24 -0.85 11.93
C LEU A 146 -4.17 0.10 13.14
N GLY A 147 -3.34 1.15 13.05
CA GLY A 147 -3.12 2.15 14.10
C GLY A 147 -3.88 3.45 13.91
N CYS A 148 -4.82 3.53 12.98
CA CYS A 148 -5.66 4.71 12.82
C CYS A 148 -6.72 4.82 13.94
N GLU A 149 -7.44 5.94 13.99
CA GLU A 149 -8.55 6.13 14.92
C GLU A 149 -9.59 5.01 14.80
N SER A 150 -10.22 4.63 15.91
CA SER A 150 -11.13 3.47 15.98
C SER A 150 -12.30 3.57 15.00
N ALA A 151 -12.78 4.78 14.69
CA ALA A 151 -13.83 4.98 13.69
C ALA A 151 -13.38 4.58 12.29
N ARG A 152 -12.17 4.98 11.87
CA ARG A 152 -11.59 4.62 10.58
C ARG A 152 -11.24 3.14 10.52
N PHE A 153 -10.72 2.55 11.61
CA PHE A 153 -10.48 1.12 11.70
C PHE A 153 -11.78 0.31 11.56
N SER A 154 -12.86 0.76 12.19
CA SER A 154 -14.19 0.13 12.05
C SER A 154 -14.72 0.21 10.62
N GLU A 155 -14.48 1.31 9.92
CA GLU A 155 -14.81 1.46 8.50
C GLU A 155 -13.99 0.46 7.64
N TYR A 156 -12.69 0.38 7.86
CA TYR A 156 -11.80 -0.59 7.23
C TYR A 156 -12.29 -2.04 7.38
N GLU A 157 -12.65 -2.46 8.60
CA GLU A 157 -13.18 -3.80 8.85
C GLU A 157 -14.47 -4.08 8.04
N LYS A 158 -15.36 -3.08 7.91
CA LYS A 158 -16.56 -3.19 7.06
C LYS A 158 -16.20 -3.30 5.58
N GLN A 159 -15.28 -2.46 5.10
CA GLN A 159 -14.83 -2.46 3.71
C GLN A 159 -14.19 -3.80 3.35
N VAL A 160 -13.30 -4.33 4.19
CA VAL A 160 -12.71 -5.67 3.98
C VAL A 160 -13.80 -6.76 4.01
N ARG A 161 -14.77 -6.68 4.91
CA ARG A 161 -15.90 -7.62 4.93
C ARG A 161 -16.71 -7.56 3.63
N GLU A 162 -16.89 -6.40 3.05
CA GLU A 162 -17.61 -6.23 1.78
C GLU A 162 -16.83 -6.83 0.60
N GLU A 163 -15.52 -6.64 0.54
CA GLU A 163 -14.66 -7.29 -0.48
C GLU A 163 -14.78 -8.81 -0.42
N TYR A 164 -14.76 -9.39 0.78
CA TYR A 164 -14.91 -10.83 0.99
C TYR A 164 -16.36 -11.26 1.19
N SER A 165 -17.34 -10.54 0.62
CA SER A 165 -18.78 -10.85 0.76
C SER A 165 -19.16 -12.25 0.28
N TYR A 166 -18.43 -12.81 -0.69
CA TYR A 166 -18.61 -14.17 -1.20
C TYR A 166 -18.24 -15.27 -0.19
N VAL A 167 -17.47 -14.94 0.86
CA VAL A 167 -17.07 -15.89 1.91
C VAL A 167 -18.18 -15.94 2.98
N PRO A 168 -18.65 -17.15 3.38
CA PRO A 168 -19.61 -17.27 4.46
C PRO A 168 -19.18 -16.55 5.73
N GLY A 169 -20.09 -15.79 6.37
CA GLY A 169 -19.76 -14.87 7.46
C GLY A 169 -19.04 -15.51 8.66
N PHE A 170 -19.37 -16.76 9.01
CA PHE A 170 -18.68 -17.47 10.09
C PHE A 170 -17.22 -17.79 9.74
N LEU A 171 -16.98 -18.23 8.49
CA LEU A 171 -15.64 -18.56 8.00
C LEU A 171 -14.78 -17.30 7.88
N PHE A 172 -15.37 -16.22 7.34
CA PHE A 172 -14.69 -14.92 7.29
C PHE A 172 -14.24 -14.48 8.70
N ARG A 173 -15.14 -14.53 9.70
CA ARG A 173 -14.79 -14.12 11.08
C ARG A 173 -13.62 -14.91 11.65
N ILE A 174 -13.58 -16.23 11.42
CA ILE A 174 -12.48 -17.07 11.89
C ILE A 174 -11.16 -16.64 11.21
N LYS A 175 -11.16 -16.54 9.88
CA LYS A 175 -9.97 -16.18 9.11
C LYS A 175 -9.50 -14.76 9.42
N ARG A 176 -10.44 -13.81 9.49
CA ARG A 176 -10.12 -12.42 9.81
C ARG A 176 -9.47 -12.29 11.19
N ARG A 177 -10.02 -12.97 12.19
CA ARG A 177 -9.42 -13.01 13.54
C ARG A 177 -8.00 -13.59 13.52
N GLN A 178 -7.74 -14.62 12.73
CA GLN A 178 -6.39 -15.19 12.59
C GLN A 178 -5.43 -14.16 11.99
N VAL A 179 -5.83 -13.44 10.94
CA VAL A 179 -5.02 -12.38 10.31
C VAL A 179 -4.76 -11.23 11.30
N LEU A 180 -5.80 -10.72 11.96
CA LEU A 180 -5.62 -9.62 12.94
C LEU A 180 -4.71 -10.05 14.10
N ARG A 181 -4.84 -11.30 14.55
CA ARG A 181 -4.00 -11.84 15.62
C ARG A 181 -2.54 -12.00 15.18
N SER A 182 -2.27 -12.42 13.94
CA SER A 182 -0.90 -12.50 13.45
C SER A 182 -0.18 -11.14 13.45
N PHE A 183 -0.90 -10.04 13.23
CA PHE A 183 -0.34 -8.70 13.42
C PHE A 183 -0.14 -8.36 14.90
N LEU A 184 -1.10 -8.68 15.76
CA LEU A 184 -1.01 -8.42 17.19
C LEU A 184 0.14 -9.18 17.88
N ASP A 185 0.45 -10.38 17.37
CA ASP A 185 1.51 -11.23 17.89
C ASP A 185 2.93 -10.72 17.53
N ARG A 186 3.04 -9.76 16.60
CA ARG A 186 4.32 -9.09 16.27
C ARG A 186 4.76 -8.18 17.42
N GLN A 187 6.07 -8.09 17.64
CA GLN A 187 6.64 -7.20 18.67
C GLN A 187 7.95 -6.58 18.18
N PRO A 188 7.88 -5.33 17.63
CA PRO A 188 6.71 -4.47 17.41
C PRO A 188 5.91 -4.84 16.16
N ILE A 189 4.72 -4.20 15.99
CA ILE A 189 3.92 -4.30 14.76
C ILE A 189 4.59 -3.54 13.62
N TYR A 190 5.12 -2.35 13.92
CA TYR A 190 5.80 -1.46 12.98
C TYR A 190 7.31 -1.54 13.16
N SER A 191 8.03 -1.63 12.07
CA SER A 191 9.51 -1.78 12.06
C SER A 191 10.22 -0.43 12.18
N THR A 192 9.62 0.65 11.64
CA THR A 192 10.17 2.00 11.65
C THR A 192 9.87 2.67 12.99
N PRO A 193 10.88 3.16 13.75
CA PRO A 193 10.67 3.71 15.09
C PRO A 193 9.64 4.85 15.16
N GLU A 194 9.61 5.74 14.15
CA GLU A 194 8.71 6.88 14.09
C GLU A 194 7.26 6.45 13.86
N LEU A 195 7.03 5.46 12.97
CA LEU A 195 5.69 4.90 12.74
C LEU A 195 5.25 4.06 13.94
N GLN A 196 6.16 3.32 14.56
CA GLN A 196 5.90 2.63 15.82
C GLN A 196 5.44 3.61 16.90
N ALA A 197 6.19 4.71 17.12
CA ALA A 197 5.82 5.71 18.10
C ALA A 197 4.43 6.31 17.86
N ARG A 198 4.03 6.47 16.59
CA ARG A 198 2.75 7.06 16.19
C ARG A 198 1.58 6.07 16.26
N PHE A 199 1.75 4.85 15.78
CA PHE A 199 0.64 3.95 15.48
C PHE A 199 0.52 2.74 16.41
N GLU A 200 1.61 2.28 17.03
CA GLU A 200 1.67 1.00 17.76
C GLU A 200 0.61 0.88 18.87
N SER A 201 0.50 1.90 19.72
CA SER A 201 -0.42 1.88 20.86
C SER A 201 -1.88 1.77 20.41
N GLN A 202 -2.26 2.50 19.35
CA GLN A 202 -3.61 2.46 18.83
C GLN A 202 -3.89 1.18 18.06
N ALA A 203 -2.91 0.68 17.29
CA ALA A 203 -3.01 -0.60 16.58
C ALA A 203 -3.30 -1.76 17.55
N ARG A 204 -2.55 -1.84 18.65
CA ARG A 204 -2.81 -2.87 19.67
C ARG A 204 -4.20 -2.78 20.28
N LYS A 205 -4.72 -1.57 20.51
CA LYS A 205 -6.11 -1.38 20.99
C LYS A 205 -7.12 -1.87 19.94
N ASN A 206 -6.95 -1.47 18.68
CA ASN A 206 -7.84 -1.85 17.59
C ASN A 206 -7.85 -3.37 17.35
N LEU A 207 -6.68 -4.01 17.45
CA LEU A 207 -6.53 -5.44 17.20
C LEU A 207 -6.98 -6.32 18.38
N SER A 208 -7.09 -5.76 19.58
CA SER A 208 -7.49 -6.49 20.80
C SER A 208 -9.00 -6.47 21.05
N GLY A 209 -9.78 -5.65 20.34
CA GLY A 209 -11.25 -5.53 20.45
C GLY A 209 -11.93 -6.49 19.51
#